data_af9decc93cb53a629aaceef98893ca86
#
_entry.id   af9decc93cb53a629aaceef98893ca86
#
_cell.length_a   1.000
_cell.length_b   1.000
_cell.length_c   1.000
_cell.angle_alpha   90.00
_cell.angle_beta   90.00
_cell.angle_gamma   90.00
#
_symmetry.space_group_name_H-M   'P 1'
#
loop_
_entity.id
_entity.type
_entity.pdbx_description
1 polymer ?
#
loop_
_entity_poly.entity_id
_entity_poly.type
_entity_poly.pdbx_seq_one_letter_code
_entity_poly.pdbx_strand_id
1 'polypeptide(L)'
;MYAGAITKNEPGKVNIRPVKYRLNGLDIVANVYTPANYDAQKKYPTIVVAHPNGGVKEQVAGLYAQHLAELGYITIAMDAAYQGGSGGQPRSTDKPQFRIEDIHGAADYITRYPGVDAARLGLLGICGGGYSFSAATSDKRFKSIATISMFNSGPVRRNGFEDSQLSSWQQGRQPLHDRGCLRQGDRDQGQAIVQD
;
A
#
# COMPACT_ATOMS: atom_id res chain seq x y z
N MET A 1 -2.50 -19.12 1.24
CA MET A 1 -1.50 -19.15 2.34
C MET A 1 -0.14 -19.52 1.75
N TYR A 2 0.94 -19.04 2.34
CA TYR A 2 2.32 -19.42 2.00
C TYR A 2 2.73 -20.73 2.70
N ALA A 3 3.77 -21.39 2.20
CA ALA A 3 4.32 -22.58 2.84
C ALA A 3 4.91 -22.20 4.22
N GLY A 4 4.60 -22.97 5.27
CA GLY A 4 5.03 -22.69 6.64
C GLY A 4 4.20 -21.62 7.38
N ALA A 5 3.07 -21.19 6.82
CA ALA A 5 2.16 -20.27 7.52
C ALA A 5 1.67 -20.87 8.84
N ILE A 6 1.66 -20.06 9.89
CA ILE A 6 1.14 -20.47 11.20
C ILE A 6 -0.36 -20.67 11.09
N THR A 7 -0.84 -21.86 11.38
CA THR A 7 -2.26 -22.21 11.42
C THR A 7 -2.75 -22.50 12.83
N LYS A 8 -1.83 -22.70 13.79
CA LYS A 8 -2.12 -22.99 15.18
C LYS A 8 -1.09 -22.30 16.07
N ASN A 9 -1.57 -21.67 17.13
CA ASN A 9 -0.71 -21.07 18.14
C ASN A 9 -0.15 -22.13 19.10
N GLU A 10 1.14 -22.03 19.43
CA GLU A 10 1.82 -22.94 20.34
C GLU A 10 2.65 -22.15 21.37
N PRO A 11 2.68 -22.61 22.64
CA PRO A 11 3.54 -21.99 23.64
C PRO A 11 5.01 -22.00 23.20
N GLY A 12 5.71 -20.89 23.45
CA GLY A 12 7.14 -20.79 23.15
C GLY A 12 7.48 -20.53 21.68
N LYS A 13 6.47 -20.44 20.79
CA LYS A 13 6.64 -20.13 19.37
C LYS A 13 6.06 -18.77 19.02
N VAL A 14 6.31 -18.33 17.79
CA VAL A 14 5.59 -17.18 17.21
C VAL A 14 4.11 -17.51 17.15
N ASN A 15 3.29 -16.58 17.59
CA ASN A 15 1.84 -16.72 17.59
C ASN A 15 1.19 -15.69 16.68
N ILE A 16 0.04 -16.06 16.10
CA ILE A 16 -0.79 -15.21 15.27
C ILE A 16 -2.11 -14.92 15.99
N ARG A 17 -2.52 -13.66 15.99
CA ARG A 17 -3.83 -13.24 16.52
C ARG A 17 -4.58 -12.44 15.46
N PRO A 18 -5.67 -12.97 14.91
CA PRO A 18 -6.59 -12.21 14.08
C PRO A 18 -7.22 -11.06 14.90
N VAL A 19 -7.25 -9.88 14.32
CA VAL A 19 -7.81 -8.69 14.95
C VAL A 19 -8.67 -7.91 13.96
N LYS A 20 -9.56 -7.08 14.50
CA LYS A 20 -10.45 -6.22 13.73
C LYS A 20 -10.47 -4.83 14.38
N TYR A 21 -10.42 -3.77 13.56
CA TYR A 21 -10.57 -2.39 14.03
C TYR A 21 -11.36 -1.54 13.03
N ARG A 22 -11.86 -0.41 13.49
CA ARG A 22 -12.63 0.52 12.65
C ARG A 22 -11.70 1.58 12.06
N LEU A 23 -11.88 1.83 10.75
CA LEU A 23 -11.19 2.90 10.03
C LEU A 23 -12.15 3.52 9.01
N ASN A 24 -12.37 4.83 9.11
CA ASN A 24 -13.24 5.58 8.19
C ASN A 24 -14.61 4.91 7.92
N GLY A 25 -15.23 4.38 8.99
CA GLY A 25 -16.51 3.69 8.90
C GLY A 25 -16.45 2.24 8.41
N LEU A 26 -15.29 1.73 8.04
CA LEU A 26 -15.09 0.36 7.59
C LEU A 26 -14.50 -0.53 8.69
N ASP A 27 -14.84 -1.81 8.65
CA ASP A 27 -14.15 -2.84 9.43
C ASP A 27 -12.89 -3.26 8.69
N ILE A 28 -11.74 -3.10 9.31
CA ILE A 28 -10.46 -3.57 8.80
C ILE A 28 -10.04 -4.81 9.59
N VAL A 29 -9.68 -5.87 8.87
CA VAL A 29 -9.18 -7.09 9.48
C VAL A 29 -7.67 -7.21 9.29
N ALA A 30 -6.98 -7.68 10.32
CA ALA A 30 -5.54 -7.82 10.30
C ALA A 30 -5.12 -9.04 11.12
N ASN A 31 -3.87 -9.48 10.92
CA ASN A 31 -3.20 -10.44 11.77
C ASN A 31 -2.05 -9.76 12.51
N VAL A 32 -2.04 -9.86 13.83
CA VAL A 32 -0.91 -9.48 14.67
C VAL A 32 -0.08 -10.74 14.94
N TYR A 33 1.21 -10.66 14.69
CA TYR A 33 2.16 -11.72 15.04
C TYR A 33 2.99 -11.26 16.23
N THR A 34 3.16 -12.13 17.21
CA THR A 34 3.97 -11.88 18.40
C THR A 34 5.15 -12.85 18.44
N PRO A 35 6.33 -12.41 18.90
CA PRO A 35 7.51 -13.25 18.93
C PRO A 35 7.33 -14.46 19.87
N ALA A 36 8.22 -15.42 19.74
CA ALA A 36 8.32 -16.53 20.66
C ALA A 36 8.47 -16.03 22.10
N ASN A 37 7.83 -16.68 23.05
CA ASN A 37 7.83 -16.28 24.47
C ASN A 37 7.40 -14.81 24.70
N TYR A 38 6.45 -14.34 23.90
CA TYR A 38 5.90 -12.99 24.03
C TYR A 38 5.39 -12.73 25.45
N ASP A 39 5.79 -11.60 26.01
CA ASP A 39 5.39 -11.09 27.31
C ASP A 39 4.86 -9.68 27.15
N ALA A 40 3.59 -9.47 27.44
CA ALA A 40 2.91 -8.18 27.29
C ALA A 40 3.49 -7.06 28.18
N GLN A 41 4.27 -7.39 29.19
CA GLN A 41 4.93 -6.41 30.08
C GLN A 41 6.28 -5.92 29.50
N LYS A 42 6.83 -6.63 28.53
CA LYS A 42 8.04 -6.20 27.82
C LYS A 42 7.71 -5.26 26.67
N LYS A 43 8.72 -4.54 26.18
CA LYS A 43 8.62 -3.62 25.06
C LYS A 43 9.35 -4.15 23.82
N TYR A 44 8.60 -4.35 22.75
CA TYR A 44 9.07 -4.91 21.48
C TYR A 44 9.06 -3.85 20.38
N PRO A 45 10.09 -3.78 19.55
CA PRO A 45 10.01 -3.03 18.30
C PRO A 45 8.91 -3.62 17.43
N THR A 46 8.25 -2.78 16.65
CA THR A 46 7.02 -3.17 15.96
C THR A 46 7.07 -2.76 14.50
N ILE A 47 6.56 -3.59 13.61
CA ILE A 47 6.55 -3.32 12.16
C ILE A 47 5.12 -3.50 11.60
N VAL A 48 4.64 -2.47 10.93
CA VAL A 48 3.46 -2.55 10.07
C VAL A 48 3.89 -3.12 8.72
N VAL A 49 3.21 -4.13 8.21
CA VAL A 49 3.52 -4.77 6.93
C VAL A 49 2.37 -4.55 5.94
N ALA A 50 2.65 -3.76 4.90
CA ALA A 50 1.70 -3.42 3.85
C ALA A 50 1.84 -4.36 2.65
N HIS A 51 0.74 -5.03 2.28
CA HIS A 51 0.72 -6.04 1.21
C HIS A 51 0.79 -5.42 -0.19
N PRO A 52 1.14 -6.19 -1.24
CA PRO A 52 1.06 -5.80 -2.65
C PRO A 52 -0.35 -5.38 -3.07
N ASN A 53 -0.46 -4.64 -4.19
CA ASN A 53 -1.75 -4.36 -4.81
C ASN A 53 -2.49 -5.67 -5.10
N GLY A 54 -3.76 -5.74 -4.69
CA GLY A 54 -4.57 -6.95 -4.83
C GLY A 54 -4.17 -8.11 -3.91
N GLY A 55 -3.18 -7.93 -3.04
CA GLY A 55 -2.79 -8.92 -2.04
C GLY A 55 -3.71 -8.93 -0.81
N VAL A 56 -3.49 -9.88 0.07
CA VAL A 56 -4.16 -10.02 1.37
C VAL A 56 -3.16 -10.40 2.46
N LYS A 57 -3.55 -10.22 3.71
CA LYS A 57 -2.71 -10.46 4.90
C LYS A 57 -2.20 -11.90 5.04
N GLU A 58 -2.89 -12.88 4.42
CA GLU A 58 -2.50 -14.30 4.47
C GLU A 58 -1.48 -14.68 3.39
N GLN A 59 -1.05 -13.75 2.54
CA GLN A 59 -0.10 -13.98 1.46
C GLN A 59 1.30 -13.48 1.86
N VAL A 60 2.00 -12.84 0.95
CA VAL A 60 3.39 -12.39 1.15
C VAL A 60 3.54 -11.45 2.34
N ALA A 61 2.55 -10.62 2.66
CA ALA A 61 2.61 -9.75 3.84
C ALA A 61 2.64 -10.58 5.13
N GLY A 62 1.83 -11.62 5.22
CA GLY A 62 1.84 -12.54 6.35
C GLY A 62 3.14 -13.31 6.47
N LEU A 63 3.74 -13.75 5.35
CA LEU A 63 5.05 -14.40 5.33
C LEU A 63 6.12 -13.50 5.98
N TYR A 64 6.24 -12.26 5.51
CA TYR A 64 7.23 -11.34 6.09
C TYR A 64 6.90 -10.95 7.53
N ALA A 65 5.62 -10.76 7.86
CA ALA A 65 5.19 -10.46 9.22
C ALA A 65 5.56 -11.60 10.18
N GLN A 66 5.36 -12.85 9.78
CA GLN A 66 5.77 -14.02 10.55
C GLN A 66 7.28 -14.08 10.75
N HIS A 67 8.07 -13.96 9.67
CA HIS A 67 9.54 -14.01 9.78
C HIS A 67 10.12 -12.88 10.63
N LEU A 68 9.56 -11.69 10.55
CA LEU A 68 9.95 -10.58 11.42
C LEU A 68 9.60 -10.87 12.89
N ALA A 69 8.48 -11.55 13.14
CA ALA A 69 8.14 -11.96 14.51
C ALA A 69 9.09 -13.05 15.03
N GLU A 70 9.59 -13.95 14.19
CA GLU A 70 10.66 -14.90 14.53
C GLU A 70 11.96 -14.19 14.95
N LEU A 71 12.20 -12.97 14.42
CA LEU A 71 13.33 -12.12 14.79
C LEU A 71 13.07 -11.23 16.03
N GLY A 72 11.93 -11.40 16.70
CA GLY A 72 11.64 -10.70 17.96
C GLY A 72 10.82 -9.42 17.81
N TYR A 73 10.24 -9.13 16.65
CA TYR A 73 9.35 -8.00 16.46
C TYR A 73 7.89 -8.38 16.78
N ILE A 74 7.09 -7.41 17.22
CA ILE A 74 5.64 -7.50 17.04
C ILE A 74 5.34 -7.00 15.62
N THR A 75 4.50 -7.68 14.87
CA THR A 75 4.15 -7.26 13.52
C THR A 75 2.65 -7.27 13.29
N ILE A 76 2.17 -6.42 12.38
CA ILE A 76 0.78 -6.42 11.94
C ILE A 76 0.73 -6.43 10.41
N ALA A 77 0.00 -7.39 9.84
CA ALA A 77 -0.35 -7.42 8.43
C ALA A 77 -1.88 -7.28 8.31
N MET A 78 -2.35 -6.23 7.65
CA MET A 78 -3.79 -5.97 7.45
C MET A 78 -4.22 -6.33 6.03
N ASP A 79 -5.49 -6.62 5.84
CA ASP A 79 -6.15 -6.46 4.56
C ASP A 79 -6.50 -4.98 4.38
N ALA A 80 -6.10 -4.38 3.29
CA ALA A 80 -6.48 -3.01 2.98
C ALA A 80 -8.00 -2.88 2.84
N ALA A 81 -8.54 -1.69 3.06
CA ALA A 81 -9.93 -1.38 2.78
C ALA A 81 -10.32 -1.86 1.37
N TYR A 82 -11.51 -2.38 1.22
CA TYR A 82 -12.08 -2.95 -0.02
C TYR A 82 -11.45 -4.28 -0.48
N GLN A 83 -10.50 -4.86 0.28
CA GLN A 83 -9.79 -6.08 -0.09
C GLN A 83 -9.89 -7.16 0.98
N GLY A 84 -9.67 -8.42 0.61
CA GLY A 84 -9.68 -9.55 1.53
C GLY A 84 -10.93 -9.60 2.40
N GLY A 85 -10.74 -9.74 3.70
CA GLY A 85 -11.80 -9.72 4.72
C GLY A 85 -12.20 -8.33 5.20
N SER A 86 -11.47 -7.26 4.81
CA SER A 86 -11.82 -5.88 5.17
C SER A 86 -13.06 -5.38 4.44
N GLY A 87 -13.77 -4.42 5.04
CA GLY A 87 -14.99 -3.84 4.53
C GLY A 87 -14.77 -2.93 3.30
N GLY A 88 -15.90 -2.47 2.74
CA GLY A 88 -15.94 -1.50 1.65
C GLY A 88 -16.45 -2.06 0.31
N GLN A 89 -17.15 -1.19 -0.44
CA GLN A 89 -17.67 -1.45 -1.79
C GLN A 89 -17.34 -0.25 -2.69
N PRO A 90 -17.12 -0.48 -4.00
CA PRO A 90 -16.96 -1.77 -4.67
C PRO A 90 -15.69 -2.49 -4.23
N ARG A 91 -15.70 -3.84 -4.28
CA ARG A 91 -14.53 -4.64 -3.89
C ARG A 91 -13.36 -4.39 -4.82
N SER A 92 -12.16 -4.70 -4.32
CA SER A 92 -10.90 -4.57 -5.06
C SER A 92 -10.58 -3.13 -5.50
N THR A 93 -11.17 -2.14 -4.84
CA THR A 93 -10.78 -0.74 -5.03
C THR A 93 -9.38 -0.54 -4.46
N ASP A 94 -8.47 -0.04 -5.29
CA ASP A 94 -7.08 0.22 -4.92
C ASP A 94 -6.70 1.65 -5.29
N LYS A 95 -6.90 2.57 -4.36
CA LYS A 95 -6.53 3.99 -4.50
C LYS A 95 -5.37 4.31 -3.57
N PRO A 96 -4.35 5.07 -4.02
CA PRO A 96 -3.21 5.47 -3.20
C PRO A 96 -3.60 6.04 -1.83
N GLN A 97 -4.58 6.92 -1.80
CA GLN A 97 -5.07 7.55 -0.58
C GLN A 97 -5.60 6.53 0.44
N PHE A 98 -6.40 5.56 -0.02
CA PHE A 98 -6.93 4.52 0.87
C PHE A 98 -5.81 3.66 1.44
N ARG A 99 -4.79 3.33 0.63
CA ARG A 99 -3.62 2.57 1.08
C ARG A 99 -2.81 3.30 2.16
N ILE A 100 -2.67 4.61 2.03
CA ILE A 100 -2.01 5.46 3.03
C ILE A 100 -2.82 5.46 4.33
N GLU A 101 -4.14 5.66 4.24
CA GLU A 101 -5.04 5.62 5.40
C GLU A 101 -5.03 4.25 6.09
N ASP A 102 -5.02 3.16 5.33
CA ASP A 102 -4.94 1.80 5.87
C ASP A 102 -3.67 1.60 6.70
N ILE A 103 -2.53 2.12 6.23
CA ILE A 103 -1.24 2.06 6.94
C ILE A 103 -1.30 2.89 8.24
N HIS A 104 -1.88 4.08 8.19
CA HIS A 104 -2.07 4.92 9.38
C HIS A 104 -3.02 4.24 10.38
N GLY A 105 -4.12 3.67 9.92
CA GLY A 105 -5.06 2.92 10.77
C GLY A 105 -4.41 1.70 11.43
N ALA A 106 -3.55 0.98 10.71
CA ALA A 106 -2.77 -0.11 11.28
C ALA A 106 -1.79 0.39 12.37
N ALA A 107 -1.15 1.54 12.15
CA ALA A 107 -0.28 2.18 13.15
C ALA A 107 -1.08 2.63 14.37
N ASP A 108 -2.26 3.21 14.18
CA ASP A 108 -3.16 3.61 15.29
C ASP A 108 -3.57 2.42 16.16
N TYR A 109 -3.86 1.31 15.53
CA TYR A 109 -4.22 0.09 16.24
C TYR A 109 -3.02 -0.51 16.97
N ILE A 110 -1.91 -0.74 16.25
CA ILE A 110 -0.79 -1.51 16.78
C ILE A 110 -0.01 -0.78 17.88
N THR A 111 0.03 0.54 17.86
CA THR A 111 0.70 1.33 18.92
C THR A 111 0.02 1.21 20.28
N ARG A 112 -1.23 0.77 20.32
CA ARG A 112 -1.99 0.48 21.55
C ARG A 112 -1.97 -0.99 21.95
N TYR A 113 -1.35 -1.84 21.12
CA TYR A 113 -1.29 -3.27 21.40
C TYR A 113 -0.32 -3.55 22.56
N PRO A 114 -0.65 -4.47 23.51
CA PRO A 114 0.21 -4.77 24.64
C PRO A 114 1.62 -5.15 24.20
N GLY A 115 2.63 -4.69 24.91
CA GLY A 115 4.03 -4.99 24.61
C GLY A 115 4.64 -4.17 23.47
N VAL A 116 3.88 -3.36 22.74
CA VAL A 116 4.44 -2.51 21.69
C VAL A 116 5.24 -1.35 22.26
N ASP A 117 6.42 -1.11 21.68
CA ASP A 117 7.20 0.10 21.87
C ASP A 117 6.87 1.10 20.74
N ALA A 118 5.99 2.05 21.05
CA ALA A 118 5.57 3.04 20.07
C ALA A 118 6.72 3.96 19.59
N ALA A 119 7.84 4.03 20.32
CA ALA A 119 9.03 4.77 19.90
C ALA A 119 9.88 4.01 18.86
N ARG A 120 9.61 2.71 18.67
CA ARG A 120 10.32 1.85 17.72
C ARG A 120 9.37 1.21 16.71
N LEU A 121 8.58 2.06 16.04
CA LEU A 121 7.65 1.63 14.99
C LEU A 121 8.32 1.74 13.62
N GLY A 122 8.33 0.62 12.89
CA GLY A 122 8.78 0.53 11.51
C GLY A 122 7.64 0.22 10.55
N LEU A 123 7.93 0.37 9.26
CA LEU A 123 7.00 0.11 8.18
C LEU A 123 7.68 -0.67 7.06
N LEU A 124 7.11 -1.80 6.66
CA LEU A 124 7.53 -2.58 5.51
C LEU A 124 6.46 -2.54 4.42
N GLY A 125 6.81 -2.01 3.25
CA GLY A 125 5.94 -2.01 2.07
C GLY A 125 6.41 -3.01 1.02
N ILE A 126 5.50 -3.81 0.48
CA ILE A 126 5.82 -4.82 -0.52
C ILE A 126 5.13 -4.44 -1.84
N CYS A 127 5.87 -4.35 -2.93
CA CYS A 127 5.39 -4.03 -4.27
C CYS A 127 4.56 -2.72 -4.27
N GLY A 128 3.26 -2.80 -4.51
CA GLY A 128 2.32 -1.68 -4.37
C GLY A 128 2.22 -1.10 -2.95
N GLY A 129 2.81 -1.74 -1.95
CA GLY A 129 3.07 -1.16 -0.63
C GLY A 129 4.07 0.01 -0.66
N GLY A 130 4.56 0.42 -1.84
CA GLY A 130 5.34 1.65 -2.04
C GLY A 130 4.65 2.92 -1.54
N TYR A 131 3.33 2.90 -1.37
CA TYR A 131 2.61 3.94 -0.63
C TYR A 131 3.08 4.10 0.83
N SER A 132 3.85 3.13 1.34
CA SER A 132 4.51 3.20 2.64
C SER A 132 5.41 4.44 2.77
N PHE A 133 6.11 4.84 1.72
CA PHE A 133 6.86 6.10 1.75
C PHE A 133 5.95 7.30 1.97
N SER A 134 4.84 7.38 1.24
CA SER A 134 3.88 8.48 1.40
C SER A 134 3.23 8.47 2.78
N ALA A 135 2.90 7.30 3.31
CA ALA A 135 2.38 7.18 4.67
C ALA A 135 3.40 7.65 5.72
N ALA A 136 4.65 7.25 5.58
CA ALA A 136 5.70 7.63 6.54
C ALA A 136 6.12 9.10 6.44
N THR A 137 5.98 9.76 5.29
CA THR A 137 6.25 11.21 5.19
C THR A 137 5.24 12.04 5.97
N SER A 138 4.01 11.57 6.11
CA SER A 138 2.93 12.23 6.84
C SER A 138 2.79 11.77 8.30
N ASP A 139 3.36 10.62 8.67
CA ASP A 139 3.27 10.06 10.02
C ASP A 139 4.65 9.82 10.64
N LYS A 140 5.04 10.70 11.53
CA LYS A 140 6.35 10.68 12.22
C LYS A 140 6.51 9.56 13.26
N ARG A 141 5.47 8.76 13.52
CA ARG A 141 5.58 7.57 14.36
C ARG A 141 6.49 6.53 13.73
N PHE A 142 6.50 6.42 12.42
CA PHE A 142 7.41 5.53 11.71
C PHE A 142 8.86 6.04 11.80
N LYS A 143 9.73 5.25 12.41
CA LYS A 143 11.16 5.56 12.61
C LYS A 143 12.05 4.90 11.58
N SER A 144 11.55 3.86 10.93
CA SER A 144 12.25 3.15 9.84
C SER A 144 11.25 2.71 8.79
N ILE A 145 11.69 2.71 7.54
CA ILE A 145 10.89 2.27 6.40
C ILE A 145 11.76 1.34 5.56
N ALA A 146 11.19 0.22 5.16
CA ALA A 146 11.77 -0.68 4.18
C ALA A 146 10.75 -0.98 3.08
N THR A 147 11.24 -1.24 1.88
CA THR A 147 10.38 -1.67 0.77
C THR A 147 11.01 -2.82 0.03
N ILE A 148 10.16 -3.72 -0.46
CA ILE A 148 10.56 -4.88 -1.25
C ILE A 148 9.87 -4.78 -2.61
N SER A 149 10.66 -4.84 -3.70
CA SER A 149 10.14 -4.80 -5.08
C SER A 149 9.18 -3.64 -5.34
N MET A 150 9.44 -2.49 -4.73
CA MET A 150 8.61 -1.30 -4.90
C MET A 150 8.75 -0.76 -6.33
N PHE A 151 7.64 -0.30 -6.89
CA PHE A 151 7.63 0.43 -8.16
C PHE A 151 6.71 1.65 -8.08
N ASN A 152 6.99 2.65 -8.90
CA ASN A 152 6.13 3.81 -9.01
C ASN A 152 4.93 3.50 -9.92
N SER A 153 3.78 3.25 -9.32
CA SER A 153 2.56 2.89 -10.07
C SER A 153 1.97 4.06 -10.88
N GLY A 154 2.31 5.29 -10.56
CA GLY A 154 1.80 6.47 -11.25
C GLY A 154 2.21 6.53 -12.73
N PRO A 155 3.49 6.53 -13.08
CA PRO A 155 3.97 6.41 -14.46
C PRO A 155 3.40 5.17 -15.17
N VAL A 156 3.46 3.99 -14.53
CA VAL A 156 2.96 2.74 -15.14
C VAL A 156 1.47 2.85 -15.51
N ARG A 157 0.65 3.47 -14.66
CA ARG A 157 -0.79 3.66 -14.95
C ARG A 157 -1.05 4.70 -16.03
N ARG A 158 -0.18 5.71 -16.19
CA ARG A 158 -0.32 6.73 -17.24
C ARG A 158 0.27 6.30 -18.56
N ASN A 159 1.43 5.68 -18.53
CA ASN A 159 2.26 5.46 -19.71
C ASN A 159 2.28 3.99 -20.16
N GLY A 160 1.70 3.08 -19.37
CA GLY A 160 1.87 1.63 -19.56
C GLY A 160 3.20 1.13 -18.99
N PHE A 161 3.39 -0.19 -19.03
CA PHE A 161 4.65 -0.80 -18.63
C PHE A 161 5.74 -0.45 -19.68
N GLU A 162 6.92 -0.03 -19.20
CA GLU A 162 8.02 0.44 -20.07
C GLU A 162 7.60 1.55 -21.06
N ASP A 163 6.71 2.44 -20.60
CA ASP A 163 6.17 3.54 -21.40
C ASP A 163 5.49 3.09 -22.71
N SER A 164 5.00 1.85 -22.76
CA SER A 164 4.37 1.24 -23.93
C SER A 164 3.18 2.02 -24.49
N GLN A 165 2.51 2.84 -23.67
CA GLN A 165 1.41 3.69 -24.11
C GLN A 165 1.91 5.01 -24.75
N LEU A 166 3.10 5.49 -24.42
CA LEU A 166 3.64 6.73 -25.00
C LEU A 166 3.90 6.58 -26.49
N SER A 167 4.42 5.43 -26.94
CA SER A 167 4.66 5.17 -28.37
C SER A 167 3.38 5.18 -29.20
N SER A 168 2.27 4.67 -28.68
CA SER A 168 0.98 4.70 -29.37
C SER A 168 0.36 6.10 -29.41
N TRP A 169 0.61 6.92 -28.37
CA TRP A 169 0.19 8.31 -28.33
C TRP A 169 0.99 9.20 -29.28
N GLN A 170 2.29 8.96 -29.41
CA GLN A 170 3.16 9.67 -30.34
C GLN A 170 2.87 9.33 -31.81
N GLN A 171 2.39 8.10 -32.08
CA GLN A 171 2.03 7.67 -33.43
C GLN A 171 0.63 8.11 -33.89
N GLY A 172 -0.27 8.47 -32.98
CA GLY A 172 -1.67 8.72 -33.30
C GLY A 172 -2.30 10.04 -32.83
N ARG A 173 -1.63 10.83 -32.01
CA ARG A 173 -2.20 12.09 -31.50
C ARG A 173 -1.14 13.14 -31.26
N GLN A 174 -1.21 14.24 -31.97
CA GLN A 174 -0.53 15.47 -31.55
C GLN A 174 -1.02 15.91 -30.16
N PRO A 175 -0.12 16.40 -29.29
CA PRO A 175 -0.49 16.96 -27.99
C PRO A 175 -1.61 17.99 -28.12
N LEU A 176 -2.51 18.03 -27.15
CA LEU A 176 -3.68 18.95 -27.17
C LEU A 176 -3.29 20.43 -27.24
N HIS A 177 -2.09 20.78 -26.77
CA HIS A 177 -1.59 22.17 -26.86
C HIS A 177 -1.22 22.55 -28.29
N ASP A 178 -0.74 21.63 -29.13
CA ASP A 178 -0.43 21.89 -30.52
C ASP A 178 -1.68 22.05 -31.38
N ARG A 179 -2.82 21.49 -30.94
CA ARG A 179 -4.10 21.69 -31.63
C ARG A 179 -4.67 23.10 -31.50
N GLY A 180 -4.27 23.83 -30.44
CA GLY A 180 -4.74 25.21 -30.23
C GLY A 180 -3.96 26.26 -31.00
N CYS A 181 -2.68 25.95 -31.33
CA CYS A 181 -1.81 26.91 -32.00
C CYS A 181 -1.88 26.87 -33.52
N LEU A 182 -2.41 25.76 -34.11
CA LEU A 182 -2.49 25.61 -35.57
C LEU A 182 -3.69 26.25 -36.23
N ARG A 183 -4.55 26.98 -35.48
CA ARG A 183 -5.81 27.36 -36.05
C ARG A 183 -5.95 28.86 -36.35
N GLN A 184 -4.90 29.60 -36.11
CA GLN A 184 -4.89 31.00 -36.53
C GLN A 184 -4.44 31.11 -38.00
N GLY A 185 -3.51 30.26 -38.47
CA GLY A 185 -3.09 30.22 -39.87
C GLY A 185 -4.14 29.70 -40.84
N ASP A 186 -4.94 28.73 -40.44
CA ASP A 186 -6.01 28.17 -41.28
C ASP A 186 -7.24 29.10 -41.40
N ARG A 187 -7.40 30.05 -40.51
CA ARG A 187 -8.47 31.06 -40.61
C ARG A 187 -8.14 32.14 -41.62
N ASP A 188 -6.88 32.47 -41.80
CA ASP A 188 -6.48 33.50 -42.77
C ASP A 188 -6.40 32.94 -44.20
N GLN A 189 -6.26 31.63 -44.40
CA GLN A 189 -6.32 31.04 -45.75
C GLN A 189 -7.77 30.78 -46.20
N GLY A 190 -8.71 30.64 -45.27
CA GLY A 190 -10.14 30.48 -45.62
C GLY A 190 -10.85 31.76 -46.00
N GLN A 191 -10.28 32.94 -45.73
CA GLN A 191 -10.84 34.21 -46.14
C GLN A 191 -10.31 34.76 -47.48
N ALA A 192 -9.32 34.11 -48.06
CA ALA A 192 -8.75 34.50 -49.35
C ALA A 192 -9.44 33.84 -50.58
N ILE A 193 -10.48 33.04 -50.38
CA ILE A 193 -11.18 32.32 -51.48
C ILE A 193 -12.61 32.88 -51.69
N VAL A 194 -12.96 34.02 -51.12
CA VAL A 194 -14.26 34.66 -51.39
C VAL A 194 -14.03 36.13 -51.73
N GLN A 195 -13.33 36.37 -52.83
CA GLN A 195 -13.40 37.60 -53.62
C GLN A 195 -12.88 37.28 -55.03
N ASP A 196 -13.83 37.09 -55.86
CA ASP A 196 -14.10 37.31 -57.27
C ASP A 196 -14.89 36.17 -57.91
#